data_686c82eb558d2f4e940a0cd88f37793d
#
_entry.id   686c82eb558d2f4e940a0cd88f37793d
#
_cell.length_a   1.000
_cell.length_b   1.000
_cell.length_c   1.000
_cell.angle_alpha   90.00
_cell.angle_beta   90.00
_cell.angle_gamma   90.00
#
_symmetry.space_group_name_H-M   'P 1'
#
loop_
_entity.id
_entity.type
_entity.pdbx_description
1 polymer ?
#
loop_
_entity_poly.entity_id
_entity_poly.type
_entity_poly.pdbx_seq_one_letter_code
_entity_poly.pdbx_strand_id
1 'polypeptide(L)'
;MSKNPTPEQALAINTIKSNVSLLAGAGSGKTYVLMKRFVQILRSDLSVNPTNIVAITFTRKAADEIKGRVRQAVGECVEQAQTDLERLRWQEHLQKVESAPISTIHSLCSRILRDNPVETQLDPEFTILEDFEAQDFFKETLQQFLRKNIKENAALRRLVQTYGVNSFVNQVTALGDKLSELVREDNLAEPYLKAKEELPALQQKLFAAVREVIEAREALGAKTKGRQTLTEAAGLLDEMQKQLLAPEPECSLLDASGVVKVSGKALAAELTNLKNLRQELNHVLLNAKGCDLVQDWLAVLQEFYACLSARKQENNILFNDDLDLLAIEHLQKNEALRQKYQERYKYIMVDEFQDTNERQRQLIYLLCGNKLDGKNNLFIVGDVKQSIYRFRHADVSVFNKVKEDIAQNAGQNLGMK
;
A
#
# COMPACT_ATOMS: atom_id res chain seq x y z
N MET A 1 -13.49 19.72 -37.02
CA MET A 1 -14.85 19.11 -36.93
C MET A 1 -15.03 18.57 -35.50
N SER A 2 -15.83 19.22 -34.67
CA SER A 2 -16.17 18.73 -33.34
C SER A 2 -17.00 17.47 -33.48
N LYS A 3 -16.44 16.30 -33.22
CA LYS A 3 -17.24 15.07 -33.14
C LYS A 3 -18.25 15.26 -32.00
N ASN A 4 -19.55 15.12 -32.30
CA ASN A 4 -20.56 15.03 -31.26
C ASN A 4 -20.23 13.84 -30.32
N PRO A 5 -20.44 13.98 -29.00
CA PRO A 5 -20.19 12.88 -28.08
C PRO A 5 -21.18 11.74 -28.36
N THR A 6 -20.73 10.49 -28.20
CA THR A 6 -21.64 9.34 -28.20
C THR A 6 -22.61 9.43 -27.02
N PRO A 7 -23.72 8.69 -27.02
CA PRO A 7 -24.69 8.72 -25.90
C PRO A 7 -24.01 8.41 -24.54
N GLU A 8 -23.09 7.45 -24.51
CA GLU A 8 -22.36 7.08 -23.31
C GLU A 8 -21.39 8.19 -22.87
N GLN A 9 -20.69 8.81 -23.82
CA GLN A 9 -19.81 9.96 -23.55
C GLN A 9 -20.63 11.14 -23.03
N ALA A 10 -21.80 11.43 -23.67
CA ALA A 10 -22.68 12.51 -23.25
C ALA A 10 -23.20 12.29 -21.82
N LEU A 11 -23.55 11.05 -21.46
CA LEU A 11 -23.98 10.72 -20.12
C LEU A 11 -22.84 10.97 -19.10
N ALA A 12 -21.62 10.49 -19.39
CA ALA A 12 -20.46 10.72 -18.53
C ALA A 12 -20.08 12.20 -18.38
N ILE A 13 -20.26 13.00 -19.43
CA ILE A 13 -20.00 14.45 -19.42
C ILE A 13 -21.02 15.19 -18.55
N ASN A 14 -22.30 14.83 -18.64
CA ASN A 14 -23.41 15.58 -18.05
C ASN A 14 -23.80 15.14 -16.64
N THR A 15 -23.38 13.94 -16.18
CA THR A 15 -23.66 13.45 -14.83
C THR A 15 -22.72 14.12 -13.82
N ILE A 16 -23.01 15.39 -13.42
CA ILE A 16 -22.13 16.20 -12.57
C ILE A 16 -22.48 16.09 -11.08
N LYS A 17 -23.76 15.84 -10.76
CA LYS A 17 -24.29 15.87 -9.39
C LYS A 17 -24.17 14.54 -8.64
N SER A 18 -23.40 13.60 -9.14
CA SER A 18 -23.13 12.30 -8.50
C SER A 18 -21.70 11.86 -8.75
N ASN A 19 -21.18 11.04 -7.85
CA ASN A 19 -19.91 10.36 -8.08
C ASN A 19 -20.04 9.40 -9.26
N VAL A 20 -19.03 9.35 -10.12
CA VAL A 20 -19.08 8.55 -11.35
C VAL A 20 -17.79 7.75 -11.49
N SER A 21 -17.92 6.45 -11.72
CA SER A 21 -16.83 5.64 -12.28
C SER A 21 -17.13 5.33 -13.74
N LEU A 22 -16.15 5.56 -14.60
CA LEU A 22 -16.23 5.33 -16.04
C LEU A 22 -15.24 4.26 -16.46
N LEU A 23 -15.75 3.12 -16.89
CA LEU A 23 -14.94 2.08 -17.53
C LEU A 23 -14.84 2.39 -19.02
N ALA A 24 -13.62 2.63 -19.53
CA ALA A 24 -13.42 3.15 -20.86
C ALA A 24 -12.17 2.54 -21.51
N GLY A 25 -12.37 1.73 -22.56
CA GLY A 25 -11.29 1.06 -23.28
C GLY A 25 -10.33 1.99 -24.03
N ALA A 26 -9.28 1.43 -24.62
CA ALA A 26 -8.36 2.18 -25.47
C ALA A 26 -9.10 2.83 -26.65
N GLY A 27 -8.79 4.08 -26.92
CA GLY A 27 -9.41 4.80 -28.05
C GLY A 27 -10.87 5.23 -27.84
N SER A 28 -11.52 4.90 -26.72
CA SER A 28 -12.90 5.29 -26.43
C SER A 28 -13.11 6.80 -26.19
N GLY A 29 -12.02 7.58 -26.12
CA GLY A 29 -12.07 9.02 -25.92
C GLY A 29 -12.07 9.48 -24.47
N LYS A 30 -11.40 8.76 -23.55
CA LYS A 30 -11.24 9.15 -22.13
C LYS A 30 -10.89 10.61 -21.94
N THR A 31 -9.80 11.07 -22.57
CA THR A 31 -9.32 12.46 -22.47
C THR A 31 -10.34 13.47 -23.02
N TYR A 32 -11.07 13.10 -24.07
CA TYR A 32 -12.14 13.93 -24.60
C TYR A 32 -13.28 14.12 -23.60
N VAL A 33 -13.70 13.03 -22.95
CA VAL A 33 -14.74 13.07 -21.90
C VAL A 33 -14.30 13.92 -20.72
N LEU A 34 -13.07 13.73 -20.24
CA LEU A 34 -12.49 14.53 -19.15
C LEU A 34 -12.51 16.03 -19.46
N MET A 35 -12.01 16.42 -20.64
CA MET A 35 -11.98 17.82 -21.06
C MET A 35 -13.40 18.40 -21.20
N LYS A 36 -14.32 17.68 -21.86
CA LYS A 36 -15.69 18.15 -22.01
C LYS A 36 -16.44 18.23 -20.69
N ARG A 37 -16.21 17.27 -19.77
CA ARG A 37 -16.75 17.31 -18.41
C ARG A 37 -16.23 18.50 -17.62
N PHE A 38 -14.94 18.82 -17.72
CA PHE A 38 -14.35 20.00 -17.09
C PHE A 38 -15.07 21.29 -17.50
N VAL A 39 -15.27 21.50 -18.81
CA VAL A 39 -16.01 22.65 -19.36
C VAL A 39 -17.48 22.61 -18.96
N GLN A 40 -18.09 21.43 -18.94
CA GLN A 40 -19.49 21.26 -18.53
C GLN A 40 -19.72 21.62 -17.06
N ILE A 41 -18.79 21.29 -16.17
CA ILE A 41 -18.81 21.70 -14.76
C ILE A 41 -18.81 23.24 -14.67
N LEU A 42 -17.90 23.93 -15.36
CA LEU A 42 -17.83 25.39 -15.39
C LEU A 42 -19.11 26.05 -15.98
N ARG A 43 -19.76 25.34 -16.89
CA ARG A 43 -21.04 25.82 -17.50
C ARG A 43 -22.22 25.66 -16.56
N SER A 44 -22.27 24.55 -15.83
CA SER A 44 -23.44 24.15 -15.02
C SER A 44 -23.40 24.70 -13.59
N ASP A 45 -22.22 24.97 -13.05
CA ASP A 45 -22.05 25.48 -11.69
C ASP A 45 -21.36 26.86 -11.72
N LEU A 46 -22.18 27.89 -11.56
CA LEU A 46 -21.72 29.28 -11.60
C LEU A 46 -20.82 29.68 -10.41
N SER A 47 -20.83 28.88 -9.35
CA SER A 47 -19.99 29.10 -8.16
C SER A 47 -18.59 28.54 -8.28
N VAL A 48 -18.28 27.87 -9.42
CA VAL A 48 -17.03 27.14 -9.65
C VAL A 48 -16.20 27.87 -10.70
N ASN A 49 -14.90 27.90 -10.46
CA ASN A 49 -13.90 28.33 -11.43
C ASN A 49 -12.86 27.23 -11.66
N PRO A 50 -11.97 27.35 -12.65
CA PRO A 50 -11.00 26.31 -12.97
C PRO A 50 -10.13 25.84 -11.79
N THR A 51 -9.84 26.70 -10.81
CA THR A 51 -9.01 26.33 -9.65
C THR A 51 -9.73 25.46 -8.63
N ASN A 52 -11.06 25.32 -8.76
CA ASN A 52 -11.88 24.44 -7.92
C ASN A 52 -12.03 23.01 -8.49
N ILE A 53 -11.50 22.77 -9.69
CA ILE A 53 -11.59 21.48 -10.37
C ILE A 53 -10.21 20.86 -10.44
N VAL A 54 -10.01 19.76 -9.72
CA VAL A 54 -8.79 18.96 -9.77
C VAL A 54 -8.90 17.95 -10.90
N ALA A 55 -7.87 17.86 -11.74
CA ALA A 55 -7.76 16.78 -12.72
C ALA A 55 -6.38 16.09 -12.54
N ILE A 56 -6.43 14.84 -12.11
CA ILE A 56 -5.24 14.03 -11.83
C ILE A 56 -5.00 13.08 -12.99
N THR A 57 -3.74 13.04 -13.44
CA THR A 57 -3.27 12.12 -14.48
C THR A 57 -2.04 11.37 -14.02
N PHE A 58 -1.69 10.30 -14.72
CA PHE A 58 -0.52 9.50 -14.36
C PHE A 58 0.81 10.16 -14.78
N THR A 59 0.86 10.91 -15.87
CA THR A 59 2.08 11.53 -16.39
C THR A 59 1.95 13.05 -16.53
N ARG A 60 3.07 13.77 -16.36
CA ARG A 60 3.14 15.22 -16.61
C ARG A 60 2.69 15.56 -18.03
N LYS A 61 3.13 14.78 -19.03
CA LYS A 61 2.75 14.97 -20.43
C LYS A 61 1.23 14.89 -20.63
N ALA A 62 0.55 13.93 -20.01
CA ALA A 62 -0.92 13.80 -20.08
C ALA A 62 -1.62 14.97 -19.39
N ALA A 63 -1.07 15.46 -18.26
CA ALA A 63 -1.59 16.64 -17.58
C ALA A 63 -1.50 17.89 -18.47
N ASP A 64 -0.36 18.12 -19.11
CA ASP A 64 -0.14 19.25 -20.02
C ASP A 64 -1.05 19.17 -21.25
N GLU A 65 -1.26 17.96 -21.79
CA GLU A 65 -2.20 17.73 -22.90
C GLU A 65 -3.64 18.05 -22.50
N ILE A 66 -4.11 17.58 -21.33
CA ILE A 66 -5.47 17.88 -20.82
C ILE A 66 -5.59 19.39 -20.60
N LYS A 67 -4.60 20.03 -19.98
CA LYS A 67 -4.59 21.46 -19.71
C LYS A 67 -4.69 22.30 -21.00
N GLY A 68 -3.91 21.94 -22.01
CA GLY A 68 -3.97 22.55 -23.33
C GLY A 68 -5.33 22.41 -24.00
N ARG A 69 -5.93 21.21 -23.95
CA ARG A 69 -7.27 20.95 -24.51
C ARG A 69 -8.40 21.68 -23.75
N VAL A 70 -8.29 21.75 -22.40
CA VAL A 70 -9.23 22.54 -21.58
C VAL A 70 -9.13 24.01 -21.93
N ARG A 71 -7.93 24.55 -22.04
CA ARG A 71 -7.69 25.96 -22.44
C ARG A 71 -8.31 26.28 -23.80
N GLN A 72 -8.09 25.41 -24.80
CA GLN A 72 -8.70 25.57 -26.11
C GLN A 72 -10.23 25.55 -26.02
N ALA A 73 -10.80 24.58 -25.31
CA ALA A 73 -12.26 24.44 -25.19
C ALA A 73 -12.92 25.60 -24.44
N VAL A 74 -12.25 26.17 -23.43
CA VAL A 74 -12.70 27.39 -22.74
C VAL A 74 -12.57 28.60 -23.65
N GLY A 75 -11.54 28.71 -24.48
CA GLY A 75 -11.38 29.73 -25.51
C GLY A 75 -12.55 29.70 -26.54
N GLU A 76 -12.91 28.49 -27.01
CA GLU A 76 -14.07 28.30 -27.87
C GLU A 76 -15.40 28.81 -27.22
N CYS A 77 -15.54 28.62 -25.89
CA CYS A 77 -16.70 29.16 -25.15
C CYS A 77 -16.70 30.71 -25.10
N VAL A 78 -15.53 31.38 -25.05
CA VAL A 78 -15.42 32.83 -25.15
C VAL A 78 -15.95 33.32 -26.51
N GLU A 79 -15.56 32.63 -27.57
CA GLU A 79 -15.99 33.00 -28.97
C GLU A 79 -17.48 32.75 -29.19
N GLN A 80 -18.04 31.69 -28.58
CA GLN A 80 -19.44 31.30 -28.74
C GLN A 80 -20.39 32.01 -27.77
N ALA A 81 -19.88 32.84 -26.85
CA ALA A 81 -20.69 33.53 -25.85
C ALA A 81 -21.73 34.46 -26.51
N GLN A 82 -22.98 34.32 -26.09
CA GLN A 82 -24.10 35.08 -26.66
C GLN A 82 -24.28 36.45 -26.02
N THR A 83 -23.78 36.66 -24.82
CA THR A 83 -23.87 37.93 -24.08
C THR A 83 -22.49 38.38 -23.61
N ASP A 84 -22.34 39.71 -23.40
CA ASP A 84 -21.07 40.27 -22.87
C ASP A 84 -20.77 39.74 -21.48
N LEU A 85 -21.75 39.51 -20.63
CA LEU A 85 -21.55 38.93 -19.29
C LEU A 85 -21.02 37.48 -19.36
N GLU A 86 -21.57 36.68 -20.26
CA GLU A 86 -21.10 35.31 -20.48
C GLU A 86 -19.67 35.34 -21.04
N ARG A 87 -19.36 36.24 -21.97
CA ARG A 87 -18.02 36.40 -22.53
C ARG A 87 -16.99 36.77 -21.48
N LEU A 88 -17.31 37.75 -20.63
CA LEU A 88 -16.42 38.17 -19.52
C LEU A 88 -16.14 37.01 -18.55
N ARG A 89 -17.16 36.23 -18.19
CA ARG A 89 -17.01 35.07 -17.34
C ARG A 89 -16.09 34.01 -17.97
N TRP A 90 -16.28 33.67 -19.25
CA TRP A 90 -15.41 32.72 -19.93
C TRP A 90 -13.97 33.24 -20.08
N GLN A 91 -13.76 34.55 -20.27
CA GLN A 91 -12.45 35.18 -20.27
C GLN A 91 -11.77 35.05 -18.91
N GLU A 92 -12.52 35.27 -17.82
CA GLU A 92 -11.99 35.03 -16.46
C GLU A 92 -11.63 33.57 -16.22
N HIS A 93 -12.45 32.63 -16.68
CA HIS A 93 -12.11 31.21 -16.62
C HIS A 93 -10.86 30.90 -17.43
N LEU A 94 -10.71 31.45 -18.64
CA LEU A 94 -9.54 31.23 -19.48
C LEU A 94 -8.23 31.67 -18.79
N GLN A 95 -8.24 32.80 -18.09
CA GLN A 95 -7.09 33.27 -17.30
C GLN A 95 -6.78 32.30 -16.14
N LYS A 96 -7.81 31.76 -15.51
CA LYS A 96 -7.65 30.85 -14.34
C LYS A 96 -7.28 29.41 -14.71
N VAL A 97 -7.41 28.99 -15.98
CA VAL A 97 -7.04 27.63 -16.43
C VAL A 97 -5.57 27.33 -16.14
N GLU A 98 -4.68 28.31 -16.26
CA GLU A 98 -3.24 28.11 -15.99
C GLU A 98 -2.97 27.73 -14.53
N SER A 99 -3.76 28.24 -13.61
CA SER A 99 -3.66 27.96 -12.17
C SER A 99 -4.49 26.75 -11.74
N ALA A 100 -5.26 26.15 -12.65
CA ALA A 100 -6.07 24.96 -12.35
C ALA A 100 -5.16 23.80 -11.94
N PRO A 101 -5.54 23.01 -10.93
CA PRO A 101 -4.79 21.84 -10.47
C PRO A 101 -4.99 20.64 -11.42
N ILE A 102 -4.51 20.81 -12.67
CA ILE A 102 -4.44 19.75 -13.68
C ILE A 102 -3.02 19.25 -13.67
N SER A 103 -2.76 18.11 -13.03
CA SER A 103 -1.38 17.68 -12.75
C SER A 103 -1.32 16.18 -12.42
N THR A 104 -0.11 15.67 -12.17
CA THR A 104 0.05 14.36 -11.55
C THR A 104 -0.30 14.42 -10.06
N ILE A 105 -0.54 13.25 -9.46
CA ILE A 105 -0.87 13.18 -8.03
C ILE A 105 0.28 13.71 -7.15
N HIS A 106 1.53 13.37 -7.46
CA HIS A 106 2.69 13.88 -6.73
C HIS A 106 2.83 15.42 -6.85
N SER A 107 2.52 15.99 -8.02
CA SER A 107 2.49 17.45 -8.17
C SER A 107 1.40 18.11 -7.34
N LEU A 108 0.24 17.45 -7.19
CA LEU A 108 -0.83 17.91 -6.30
C LEU A 108 -0.39 17.85 -4.83
N CYS A 109 0.23 16.73 -4.40
CA CYS A 109 0.80 16.59 -3.06
C CYS A 109 1.85 17.67 -2.78
N SER A 110 2.81 17.85 -3.68
CA SER A 110 3.84 18.90 -3.57
C SER A 110 3.22 20.29 -3.42
N ARG A 111 2.16 20.59 -4.17
CA ARG A 111 1.43 21.86 -4.05
C ARG A 111 0.77 22.00 -2.65
N ILE A 112 0.11 20.95 -2.16
CA ILE A 112 -0.51 20.94 -0.82
C ILE A 112 0.55 21.22 0.25
N LEU A 113 1.71 20.56 0.17
CA LEU A 113 2.79 20.73 1.13
C LEU A 113 3.40 22.14 1.07
N ARG A 114 3.69 22.66 -0.13
CA ARG A 114 4.27 24.00 -0.34
C ARG A 114 3.32 25.15 0.03
N ASP A 115 2.01 24.97 -0.22
CA ASP A 115 1.00 25.99 0.09
C ASP A 115 0.75 26.11 1.61
N ASN A 116 1.26 25.19 2.45
CA ASN A 116 0.99 25.13 3.90
C ASN A 116 2.25 24.83 4.73
N PRO A 117 3.31 25.65 4.63
CA PRO A 117 4.61 25.38 5.27
C PRO A 117 4.52 25.38 6.81
N VAL A 118 3.64 26.16 7.40
CA VAL A 118 3.46 26.22 8.85
C VAL A 118 2.83 24.93 9.39
N GLU A 119 1.78 24.45 8.74
CA GLU A 119 1.05 23.24 9.12
C GLU A 119 1.89 21.98 8.88
N THR A 120 2.69 21.98 7.82
CA THR A 120 3.51 20.82 7.42
C THR A 120 4.91 20.84 8.06
N GLN A 121 5.33 21.97 8.62
CA GLN A 121 6.69 22.17 9.15
C GLN A 121 7.79 21.88 8.11
N LEU A 122 7.46 22.05 6.82
CA LEU A 122 8.39 21.90 5.71
C LEU A 122 8.76 23.26 5.16
N ASP A 123 10.01 23.39 4.76
CA ASP A 123 10.43 24.54 3.96
C ASP A 123 9.75 24.44 2.57
N PRO A 124 8.99 25.46 2.12
CA PRO A 124 8.32 25.42 0.83
C PRO A 124 9.29 25.32 -0.37
N GLU A 125 10.56 25.64 -0.19
CA GLU A 125 11.62 25.53 -1.20
C GLU A 125 12.25 24.13 -1.28
N PHE A 126 11.64 23.11 -0.65
CA PHE A 126 12.19 21.75 -0.68
C PHE A 126 12.42 21.25 -2.12
N THR A 127 13.49 20.51 -2.30
CA THR A 127 13.85 19.87 -3.56
C THR A 127 13.31 18.44 -3.60
N ILE A 128 12.71 18.04 -4.71
CA ILE A 128 12.26 16.66 -4.94
C ILE A 128 13.35 15.95 -5.73
N LEU A 129 13.95 14.92 -5.15
CA LEU A 129 14.92 14.09 -5.86
C LEU A 129 14.18 13.08 -6.75
N GLU A 130 14.63 12.97 -7.98
CA GLU A 130 14.15 11.94 -8.91
C GLU A 130 14.77 10.57 -8.58
N ASP A 131 14.19 9.49 -9.12
CA ASP A 131 14.47 8.10 -8.72
C ASP A 131 15.97 7.77 -8.60
N PHE A 132 16.81 8.23 -9.53
CA PHE A 132 18.25 7.94 -9.51
C PHE A 132 18.96 8.68 -8.37
N GLU A 133 18.72 9.98 -8.24
CA GLU A 133 19.33 10.83 -7.19
C GLU A 133 18.86 10.40 -5.80
N ALA A 134 17.58 10.02 -5.67
CA ALA A 134 17.00 9.50 -4.44
C ALA A 134 17.68 8.18 -4.02
N GLN A 135 17.94 7.27 -4.97
CA GLN A 135 18.65 6.02 -4.69
C GLN A 135 20.11 6.25 -4.26
N ASP A 136 20.80 7.18 -4.89
CA ASP A 136 22.19 7.51 -4.51
C ASP A 136 22.24 8.16 -3.13
N PHE A 137 21.33 9.08 -2.83
CA PHE A 137 21.21 9.70 -1.52
C PHE A 137 20.88 8.66 -0.42
N PHE A 138 19.98 7.74 -0.72
CA PHE A 138 19.63 6.63 0.17
C PHE A 138 20.84 5.74 0.48
N LYS A 139 21.55 5.28 -0.57
CA LYS A 139 22.74 4.42 -0.43
C LYS A 139 23.86 5.11 0.35
N GLU A 140 24.12 6.35 0.04
CA GLU A 140 25.13 7.14 0.75
C GLU A 140 24.78 7.29 2.23
N THR A 141 23.50 7.58 2.54
CA THR A 141 23.01 7.69 3.91
C THR A 141 23.14 6.35 4.64
N LEU A 142 22.79 5.23 3.99
CA LEU A 142 22.93 3.90 4.57
C LEU A 142 24.41 3.56 4.87
N GLN A 143 25.34 3.90 3.98
CA GLN A 143 26.75 3.68 4.22
C GLN A 143 27.29 4.53 5.39
N GLN A 144 26.86 5.77 5.51
CA GLN A 144 27.23 6.64 6.63
C GLN A 144 26.64 6.11 7.94
N PHE A 145 25.38 5.69 7.93
CA PHE A 145 24.72 5.06 9.08
C PHE A 145 25.49 3.82 9.57
N LEU A 146 25.86 2.93 8.64
CA LEU A 146 26.65 1.74 8.95
C LEU A 146 27.99 2.10 9.61
N ARG A 147 28.76 3.01 9.01
CA ARG A 147 30.08 3.40 9.53
C ARG A 147 30.00 4.00 10.94
N LYS A 148 28.95 4.78 11.21
CA LYS A 148 28.74 5.44 12.51
C LYS A 148 28.28 4.47 13.59
N ASN A 149 27.35 3.58 13.27
CA ASN A 149 26.62 2.83 14.28
C ASN A 149 27.10 1.38 14.48
N ILE A 150 27.89 0.78 13.56
CA ILE A 150 28.28 -0.63 13.61
C ILE A 150 29.03 -1.01 14.90
N LYS A 151 29.74 -0.08 15.54
CA LYS A 151 30.47 -0.34 16.77
C LYS A 151 29.58 -0.33 18.01
N GLU A 152 28.55 0.48 18.02
CA GLU A 152 27.71 0.74 19.19
C GLU A 152 26.39 -0.05 19.16
N ASN A 153 25.78 -0.22 17.97
CA ASN A 153 24.51 -0.93 17.81
C ASN A 153 24.75 -2.45 17.73
N ALA A 154 24.34 -3.17 18.77
CA ALA A 154 24.49 -4.61 18.85
C ALA A 154 23.62 -5.38 17.85
N ALA A 155 22.39 -4.90 17.59
CA ALA A 155 21.47 -5.50 16.60
C ALA A 155 22.05 -5.39 15.20
N LEU A 156 22.52 -4.19 14.80
CA LEU A 156 23.18 -3.97 13.52
C LEU A 156 24.40 -4.88 13.34
N ARG A 157 25.19 -5.05 14.38
CA ARG A 157 26.37 -5.92 14.36
C ARG A 157 25.98 -7.37 14.12
N ARG A 158 24.96 -7.89 14.82
CA ARG A 158 24.45 -9.26 14.62
C ARG A 158 23.95 -9.46 13.19
N LEU A 159 23.16 -8.53 12.66
CA LEU A 159 22.66 -8.60 11.28
C LEU A 159 23.79 -8.62 10.25
N VAL A 160 24.77 -7.71 10.40
CA VAL A 160 25.93 -7.66 9.51
C VAL A 160 26.82 -8.90 9.62
N GLN A 161 26.98 -9.48 10.82
CA GLN A 161 27.70 -10.73 11.02
C GLN A 161 26.96 -11.92 10.37
N THR A 162 25.63 -11.94 10.45
CA THR A 162 24.81 -13.02 9.90
C THR A 162 24.75 -12.99 8.38
N TYR A 163 24.54 -11.80 7.79
CA TYR A 163 24.29 -11.66 6.33
C TYR A 163 25.51 -11.17 5.54
N GLY A 164 26.50 -10.59 6.20
CA GLY A 164 27.56 -9.83 5.55
C GLY A 164 27.14 -8.41 5.13
N VAL A 165 28.09 -7.47 5.10
CA VAL A 165 27.82 -6.06 4.81
C VAL A 165 27.11 -5.86 3.46
N ASN A 166 27.61 -6.50 2.41
CA ASN A 166 27.04 -6.30 1.06
C ASN A 166 25.62 -6.82 0.96
N SER A 167 25.32 -7.98 1.54
CA SER A 167 23.97 -8.54 1.54
C SER A 167 23.01 -7.68 2.35
N PHE A 168 23.44 -7.20 3.51
CA PHE A 168 22.65 -6.28 4.35
C PHE A 168 22.33 -5.00 3.57
N VAL A 169 23.32 -4.35 2.95
CA VAL A 169 23.12 -3.13 2.15
C VAL A 169 22.13 -3.40 1.01
N ASN A 170 22.28 -4.50 0.29
CA ASN A 170 21.38 -4.85 -0.80
C ASN A 170 19.94 -5.09 -0.33
N GLN A 171 19.75 -5.78 0.80
CA GLN A 171 18.43 -6.02 1.37
C GLN A 171 17.76 -4.73 1.81
N VAL A 172 18.46 -3.85 2.55
CA VAL A 172 17.91 -2.55 2.97
C VAL A 172 17.61 -1.66 1.76
N THR A 173 18.49 -1.64 0.74
CA THR A 173 18.25 -0.88 -0.49
C THR A 173 17.05 -1.42 -1.27
N ALA A 174 16.84 -2.73 -1.28
CA ALA A 174 15.70 -3.36 -1.94
C ALA A 174 14.36 -3.07 -1.25
N LEU A 175 14.38 -2.71 0.03
CA LEU A 175 13.17 -2.23 0.71
C LEU A 175 12.71 -0.88 0.17
N GLY A 176 13.66 0.02 -0.18
CA GLY A 176 13.38 1.30 -0.83
C GLY A 176 12.16 2.00 -0.25
N ASP A 177 11.15 2.16 -1.10
CA ASP A 177 9.89 2.83 -0.80
C ASP A 177 9.06 2.15 0.30
N LYS A 178 9.24 0.83 0.49
CA LYS A 178 8.53 0.07 1.53
C LYS A 178 9.10 0.31 2.93
N LEU A 179 10.30 0.90 3.05
CA LEU A 179 10.91 1.15 4.35
C LEU A 179 10.02 2.00 5.24
N SER A 180 9.41 3.05 4.69
CA SER A 180 8.51 3.93 5.43
C SER A 180 7.23 3.23 5.91
N GLU A 181 6.72 2.27 5.15
CA GLU A 181 5.55 1.45 5.52
C GLU A 181 5.92 0.48 6.64
N LEU A 182 7.00 -0.29 6.44
CA LEU A 182 7.48 -1.27 7.41
C LEU A 182 7.77 -0.65 8.78
N VAL A 183 8.39 0.53 8.81
CA VAL A 183 8.75 1.21 10.07
C VAL A 183 7.52 1.75 10.80
N ARG A 184 6.43 2.03 10.09
CA ARG A 184 5.17 2.56 10.66
C ARG A 184 4.16 1.48 11.02
N GLU A 185 4.40 0.23 10.66
CA GLU A 185 3.54 -0.89 10.97
C GLU A 185 3.83 -1.40 12.39
N ASP A 186 2.98 -1.06 13.35
CA ASP A 186 3.19 -1.30 14.78
C ASP A 186 3.23 -2.78 15.17
N ASN A 187 2.72 -3.69 14.32
CA ASN A 187 2.46 -5.09 14.69
C ASN A 187 3.29 -6.13 13.91
N LEU A 188 4.32 -5.74 13.19
CA LEU A 188 5.13 -6.68 12.40
C LEU A 188 5.81 -7.78 13.23
N ALA A 189 6.21 -7.47 14.46
CA ALA A 189 6.82 -8.44 15.37
C ALA A 189 5.80 -9.29 16.13
N GLU A 190 4.53 -8.90 16.19
CA GLU A 190 3.49 -9.55 17.00
C GLU A 190 3.36 -11.05 16.73
N PRO A 191 3.29 -11.54 15.47
CA PRO A 191 3.19 -12.97 15.18
C PRO A 191 4.38 -13.77 15.71
N TYR A 192 5.58 -13.17 15.70
CA TYR A 192 6.83 -13.80 16.18
C TYR A 192 6.90 -13.80 17.71
N LEU A 193 6.48 -12.72 18.36
CA LEU A 193 6.38 -12.62 19.82
C LEU A 193 5.35 -13.62 20.35
N LYS A 194 4.17 -13.67 19.76
CA LYS A 194 3.12 -14.61 20.10
C LYS A 194 3.58 -16.05 19.94
N ALA A 195 4.29 -16.37 18.87
CA ALA A 195 4.89 -17.68 18.66
C ALA A 195 5.89 -18.03 19.77
N LYS A 196 6.71 -17.08 20.22
CA LYS A 196 7.67 -17.28 21.33
C LYS A 196 6.96 -17.57 22.65
N GLU A 197 5.83 -16.92 22.92
CA GLU A 197 5.01 -17.12 24.11
C GLU A 197 4.24 -18.47 24.08
N GLU A 198 3.71 -18.86 22.90
CA GLU A 198 2.93 -20.09 22.73
C GLU A 198 3.78 -21.35 22.68
N LEU A 199 5.07 -21.24 22.32
CA LEU A 199 5.98 -22.37 22.13
C LEU A 199 6.04 -23.35 23.32
N PRO A 200 6.19 -22.91 24.61
CA PRO A 200 6.25 -23.82 25.74
C PRO A 200 4.94 -24.62 25.94
N ALA A 201 3.79 -23.95 25.75
CA ALA A 201 2.49 -24.61 25.91
C ALA A 201 2.25 -25.65 24.80
N LEU A 202 2.67 -25.33 23.57
CA LEU A 202 2.55 -26.24 22.43
C LEU A 202 3.50 -27.46 22.57
N GLN A 203 4.71 -27.24 23.10
CA GLN A 203 5.64 -28.32 23.46
C GLN A 203 5.00 -29.28 24.46
N GLN A 204 4.36 -28.76 25.54
CA GLN A 204 3.68 -29.58 26.53
C GLN A 204 2.50 -30.39 25.92
N LYS A 205 1.73 -29.78 25.04
CA LYS A 205 0.65 -30.49 24.30
C LYS A 205 1.21 -31.62 23.44
N LEU A 206 2.33 -31.40 22.75
CA LEU A 206 2.97 -32.43 21.95
C LEU A 206 3.46 -33.59 22.84
N PHE A 207 4.08 -33.30 24.00
CA PHE A 207 4.49 -34.33 24.95
C PHE A 207 3.31 -35.14 25.49
N ALA A 208 2.17 -34.50 25.81
CA ALA A 208 0.97 -35.19 26.22
C ALA A 208 0.44 -36.12 25.11
N ALA A 209 0.36 -35.64 23.87
CA ALA A 209 -0.06 -36.45 22.73
C ALA A 209 0.87 -37.64 22.44
N VAL A 210 2.18 -37.44 22.61
CA VAL A 210 3.18 -38.53 22.51
C VAL A 210 2.93 -39.59 23.58
N ARG A 211 2.68 -39.16 24.82
CA ARG A 211 2.37 -40.08 25.94
C ARG A 211 1.10 -40.84 25.69
N GLU A 212 0.01 -40.22 25.22
CA GLU A 212 -1.23 -40.86 24.82
C GLU A 212 -1.00 -41.96 23.77
N VAL A 213 -0.18 -41.72 22.76
CA VAL A 213 0.18 -42.71 21.73
C VAL A 213 0.95 -43.88 22.36
N ILE A 214 1.84 -43.65 23.32
CA ILE A 214 2.59 -44.71 24.04
C ILE A 214 1.65 -45.55 24.90
N GLU A 215 0.76 -44.92 25.67
CA GLU A 215 -0.21 -45.63 26.54
C GLU A 215 -1.22 -46.43 25.73
N ALA A 216 -1.78 -45.86 24.66
CA ALA A 216 -2.68 -46.55 23.74
C ALA A 216 -2.02 -47.76 23.06
N ARG A 217 -0.71 -47.67 22.80
CA ARG A 217 0.08 -48.80 22.31
C ARG A 217 0.20 -49.93 23.31
N GLU A 218 0.45 -49.63 24.59
CA GLU A 218 0.57 -50.64 25.64
C GLU A 218 -0.70 -51.44 25.81
N ALA A 219 -1.87 -50.80 25.59
CA ALA A 219 -3.16 -51.44 25.61
C ALA A 219 -3.40 -52.44 24.44
N LEU A 220 -2.66 -52.33 23.31
CA LEU A 220 -2.85 -53.16 22.11
C LEU A 220 -2.25 -54.58 22.16
N GLY A 221 -1.67 -55.03 23.30
CA GLY A 221 -1.24 -56.40 23.54
C GLY A 221 -0.08 -56.92 22.69
N ALA A 222 0.57 -57.98 23.16
CA ALA A 222 1.94 -58.43 22.75
C ALA A 222 2.05 -59.10 21.37
N LYS A 223 0.98 -59.25 20.58
CA LYS A 223 0.98 -60.09 19.36
C LYS A 223 0.92 -59.36 18.02
N THR A 224 0.94 -58.08 17.96
CA THR A 224 0.84 -57.33 16.69
C THR A 224 2.20 -56.95 16.12
N LYS A 225 2.39 -57.18 14.80
CA LYS A 225 3.59 -56.78 14.03
C LYS A 225 3.98 -55.29 14.19
N GLY A 226 3.06 -54.47 14.68
CA GLY A 226 3.29 -53.05 15.01
C GLY A 226 4.13 -52.79 16.28
N ARG A 227 4.37 -53.79 17.13
CA ARG A 227 5.06 -53.59 18.42
C ARG A 227 6.59 -53.31 18.27
N GLN A 228 7.26 -53.87 17.26
CA GLN A 228 8.68 -53.61 17.01
C GLN A 228 8.89 -52.19 16.45
N THR A 229 8.09 -51.80 15.50
CA THR A 229 8.13 -50.43 14.90
C THR A 229 7.77 -49.35 15.93
N LEU A 230 6.92 -49.65 16.89
CA LEU A 230 6.53 -48.76 17.97
C LEU A 230 7.63 -48.68 19.07
N THR A 231 8.43 -49.72 19.28
CA THR A 231 9.57 -49.68 20.25
C THR A 231 10.68 -48.78 19.74
N GLU A 232 10.96 -48.83 18.44
CA GLU A 232 11.89 -47.93 17.77
C GLU A 232 11.33 -46.47 17.77
N ALA A 233 10.02 -46.30 17.60
CA ALA A 233 9.36 -45.03 17.72
C ALA A 233 9.39 -44.43 19.12
N ALA A 234 9.29 -45.25 20.18
CA ALA A 234 9.42 -44.77 21.58
C ALA A 234 10.82 -44.25 21.89
N GLY A 235 11.86 -44.88 21.38
CA GLY A 235 13.26 -44.38 21.51
C GLY A 235 13.47 -43.06 20.81
N LEU A 236 12.86 -42.88 19.62
CA LEU A 236 12.90 -41.62 18.89
C LEU A 236 12.05 -40.52 19.56
N LEU A 237 10.97 -40.87 20.22
CA LEU A 237 10.15 -39.94 21.00
C LEU A 237 10.84 -39.46 22.27
N ASP A 238 11.58 -40.35 22.97
CA ASP A 238 12.43 -39.98 24.10
C ASP A 238 13.58 -39.05 23.67
N GLU A 239 14.18 -39.32 22.53
CA GLU A 239 15.21 -38.43 21.94
C GLU A 239 14.62 -37.06 21.52
N MET A 240 13.46 -37.05 20.90
CA MET A 240 12.72 -35.81 20.61
C MET A 240 12.39 -35.03 21.87
N GLN A 241 11.97 -35.69 22.95
CA GLN A 241 11.71 -35.08 24.24
C GLN A 241 12.97 -34.40 24.81
N LYS A 242 14.09 -35.09 24.80
CA LYS A 242 15.39 -34.55 25.27
C LYS A 242 15.83 -33.33 24.46
N GLN A 243 15.63 -33.36 23.14
CA GLN A 243 16.05 -32.29 22.24
C GLN A 243 15.11 -31.09 22.24
N LEU A 244 13.77 -31.29 22.42
CA LEU A 244 12.84 -30.21 22.60
C LEU A 244 13.02 -29.49 23.95
N LEU A 245 13.62 -30.15 24.95
CA LEU A 245 14.03 -29.56 26.24
C LEU A 245 15.40 -28.90 26.17
N ALA A 246 16.15 -29.03 25.08
CA ALA A 246 17.40 -28.34 24.87
C ALA A 246 17.18 -26.82 24.73
N PRO A 247 18.14 -25.97 25.17
CA PRO A 247 18.04 -24.52 25.05
C PRO A 247 17.87 -24.02 23.60
N GLU A 248 18.36 -24.80 22.64
CA GLU A 248 18.21 -24.57 21.20
C GLU A 248 17.76 -25.86 20.50
N PRO A 249 16.45 -26.10 20.41
CA PRO A 249 15.95 -27.29 19.73
C PRO A 249 16.25 -27.25 18.22
N GLU A 250 16.81 -28.34 17.69
CA GLU A 250 17.07 -28.45 16.24
C GLU A 250 15.80 -28.75 15.47
N CYS A 251 15.53 -27.95 14.41
CA CYS A 251 14.38 -28.15 13.53
C CYS A 251 14.43 -29.46 12.72
N SER A 252 15.64 -30.01 12.51
CA SER A 252 15.86 -31.23 11.71
C SER A 252 15.22 -32.48 12.30
N LEU A 253 15.04 -32.52 13.63
CA LEU A 253 14.45 -33.67 14.32
C LEU A 253 12.94 -33.81 14.17
N LEU A 254 12.27 -32.71 13.87
CA LEU A 254 10.84 -32.72 13.62
C LEU A 254 10.51 -33.30 12.23
N ASP A 255 11.53 -33.53 11.41
CA ASP A 255 11.40 -34.14 10.07
C ASP A 255 11.50 -35.68 10.06
N ALA A 256 11.57 -36.30 11.25
CA ALA A 256 11.59 -37.77 11.36
C ALA A 256 10.27 -38.38 10.81
N SER A 257 10.09 -38.29 9.50
CA SER A 257 8.99 -38.89 8.74
C SER A 257 8.95 -40.42 8.83
N GLY A 258 10.00 -41.03 9.44
CA GLY A 258 10.10 -42.46 9.68
C GLY A 258 9.24 -42.98 10.85
N VAL A 259 8.88 -42.14 11.82
CA VAL A 259 8.24 -42.58 13.06
C VAL A 259 6.74 -42.93 12.93
N VAL A 260 6.07 -42.51 11.88
CA VAL A 260 4.60 -42.59 11.77
C VAL A 260 4.13 -43.48 10.62
N LYS A 261 4.84 -44.53 10.28
CA LYS A 261 4.32 -45.60 9.39
C LYS A 261 3.66 -46.72 10.23
N VAL A 262 2.73 -46.38 11.11
CA VAL A 262 1.88 -47.36 11.75
C VAL A 262 0.56 -47.42 11.01
N SER A 263 0.40 -48.48 10.20
CA SER A 263 -0.87 -48.82 9.55
C SER A 263 -1.76 -49.54 10.54
N GLY A 264 -2.63 -48.84 11.24
CA GLY A 264 -3.63 -49.47 12.10
C GLY A 264 -4.81 -48.51 12.34
N LYS A 265 -6.05 -48.97 12.09
CA LYS A 265 -7.28 -48.21 12.39
C LYS A 265 -7.43 -47.86 13.87
N ALA A 266 -6.74 -48.61 14.77
CA ALA A 266 -6.89 -48.50 16.21
C ALA A 266 -6.20 -47.26 16.85
N LEU A 267 -5.25 -46.60 16.15
CA LEU A 267 -4.51 -45.41 16.63
C LEU A 267 -4.60 -44.25 15.66
N ALA A 268 -5.56 -44.30 14.73
CA ALA A 268 -5.61 -43.30 13.64
C ALA A 268 -5.92 -41.87 14.14
N ALA A 269 -6.70 -41.74 15.22
CA ALA A 269 -7.04 -40.43 15.79
C ALA A 269 -5.85 -39.82 16.52
N GLU A 270 -5.16 -40.59 17.37
CA GLU A 270 -3.99 -40.16 18.15
C GLU A 270 -2.83 -39.81 17.23
N LEU A 271 -2.58 -40.61 16.19
CA LEU A 271 -1.53 -40.33 15.19
C LEU A 271 -1.86 -39.10 14.33
N THR A 272 -3.13 -38.85 14.02
CA THR A 272 -3.57 -37.66 13.31
C THR A 272 -3.37 -36.43 14.19
N ASN A 273 -3.76 -36.49 15.46
CA ASN A 273 -3.53 -35.41 16.42
C ASN A 273 -2.03 -35.09 16.56
N LEU A 274 -1.21 -36.11 16.72
CA LEU A 274 0.26 -35.96 16.82
C LEU A 274 0.85 -35.30 15.56
N LYS A 275 0.39 -35.70 14.38
CA LYS A 275 0.83 -35.10 13.10
C LYS A 275 0.45 -33.62 13.02
N ASN A 276 -0.78 -33.26 13.39
CA ASN A 276 -1.23 -31.87 13.37
C ASN A 276 -0.46 -31.00 14.35
N LEU A 277 -0.30 -31.45 15.60
CA LEU A 277 0.49 -30.76 16.62
C LEU A 277 1.96 -30.57 16.21
N ARG A 278 2.53 -31.56 15.51
CA ARG A 278 3.89 -31.45 14.98
C ARG A 278 4.01 -30.39 13.90
N GLN A 279 3.04 -30.30 12.98
CA GLN A 279 3.04 -29.26 11.95
C GLN A 279 2.89 -27.88 12.56
N GLU A 280 2.00 -27.73 13.53
CA GLU A 280 1.78 -26.49 14.27
C GLU A 280 3.04 -26.09 15.04
N LEU A 281 3.68 -27.02 15.75
CA LEU A 281 4.92 -26.78 16.48
C LEU A 281 6.06 -26.35 15.55
N ASN A 282 6.22 -26.96 14.38
CA ASN A 282 7.23 -26.54 13.41
C ASN A 282 7.06 -25.10 12.98
N HIS A 283 5.81 -24.69 12.68
CA HIS A 283 5.51 -23.32 12.31
C HIS A 283 5.81 -22.34 13.45
N VAL A 284 5.34 -22.65 14.65
CA VAL A 284 5.55 -21.80 15.84
C VAL A 284 7.04 -21.74 16.20
N LEU A 285 7.78 -22.85 16.10
CA LEU A 285 9.22 -22.90 16.41
C LEU A 285 10.04 -22.03 15.42
N LEU A 286 9.73 -22.09 14.13
CA LEU A 286 10.41 -21.25 13.14
C LEU A 286 10.15 -19.76 13.41
N ASN A 287 8.93 -19.39 13.72
CA ASN A 287 8.58 -18.02 14.06
C ASN A 287 9.27 -17.59 15.39
N ALA A 288 9.24 -18.43 16.42
CA ALA A 288 9.88 -18.13 17.70
C ALA A 288 11.40 -17.96 17.56
N LYS A 289 12.07 -18.81 16.77
CA LYS A 289 13.51 -18.66 16.45
C LYS A 289 13.79 -17.39 15.63
N GLY A 290 12.90 -17.01 14.74
CA GLY A 290 12.99 -15.78 13.95
C GLY A 290 12.74 -14.49 14.75
N CYS A 291 12.15 -14.59 15.94
CA CYS A 291 11.68 -13.44 16.73
C CYS A 291 12.80 -12.41 17.00
N ASP A 292 13.93 -12.85 17.55
CA ASP A 292 15.04 -11.96 17.91
C ASP A 292 15.64 -11.31 16.65
N LEU A 293 15.73 -12.07 15.55
CA LEU A 293 16.20 -11.57 14.26
C LEU A 293 15.28 -10.51 13.67
N VAL A 294 13.96 -10.74 13.73
CA VAL A 294 12.95 -9.77 13.26
C VAL A 294 12.98 -8.50 14.10
N GLN A 295 13.13 -8.64 15.42
CA GLN A 295 13.28 -7.49 16.32
C GLN A 295 14.56 -6.68 16.01
N ASP A 296 15.69 -7.35 15.77
CA ASP A 296 16.92 -6.68 15.35
C ASP A 296 16.73 -5.92 14.03
N TRP A 297 16.08 -6.53 13.04
CA TRP A 297 15.77 -5.88 11.77
C TRP A 297 14.88 -4.65 11.97
N LEU A 298 13.79 -4.76 12.72
CA LEU A 298 12.88 -3.64 12.96
C LEU A 298 13.57 -2.49 13.69
N ALA A 299 14.34 -2.78 14.74
CA ALA A 299 15.09 -1.77 15.49
C ALA A 299 16.07 -1.02 14.58
N VAL A 300 16.86 -1.76 13.79
CA VAL A 300 17.86 -1.16 12.89
C VAL A 300 17.19 -0.37 11.76
N LEU A 301 16.09 -0.88 11.19
CA LEU A 301 15.36 -0.16 10.15
C LEU A 301 14.70 1.12 10.67
N GLN A 302 14.19 1.11 11.91
CA GLN A 302 13.64 2.31 12.56
C GLN A 302 14.73 3.37 12.80
N GLU A 303 15.88 2.99 13.32
CA GLU A 303 17.01 3.91 13.51
C GLU A 303 17.55 4.45 12.19
N PHE A 304 17.66 3.60 11.18
CA PHE A 304 18.08 4.03 9.85
C PHE A 304 17.05 4.99 9.21
N TYR A 305 15.76 4.70 9.32
CA TYR A 305 14.70 5.57 8.79
C TYR A 305 14.70 6.94 9.48
N ALA A 306 14.91 6.97 10.80
CA ALA A 306 15.07 8.23 11.53
C ALA A 306 16.29 9.03 11.06
N CYS A 307 17.44 8.35 10.83
CA CYS A 307 18.65 8.96 10.28
C CYS A 307 18.42 9.50 8.86
N LEU A 308 17.75 8.73 7.99
CA LEU A 308 17.41 9.14 6.62
C LEU A 308 16.47 10.36 6.63
N SER A 309 15.47 10.35 7.50
CA SER A 309 14.49 11.44 7.62
C SER A 309 15.16 12.73 8.11
N ALA A 310 16.04 12.65 9.13
CA ALA A 310 16.81 13.78 9.62
C ALA A 310 17.70 14.35 8.51
N ARG A 311 18.43 13.50 7.76
CA ARG A 311 19.30 13.95 6.69
C ARG A 311 18.52 14.56 5.52
N LYS A 312 17.33 14.04 5.18
CA LYS A 312 16.43 14.67 4.20
C LYS A 312 16.02 16.06 4.66
N GLN A 313 15.65 16.22 5.92
CA GLN A 313 15.27 17.50 6.50
C GLN A 313 16.44 18.51 6.50
N GLU A 314 17.63 18.10 6.94
CA GLU A 314 18.84 18.95 6.92
C GLU A 314 19.19 19.48 5.53
N ASN A 315 18.94 18.68 4.48
CA ASN A 315 19.23 19.06 3.10
C ASN A 315 18.02 19.66 2.35
N ASN A 316 16.88 19.80 3.04
CA ASN A 316 15.62 20.26 2.46
C ASN A 316 15.19 19.45 1.24
N ILE A 317 15.22 18.11 1.36
CA ILE A 317 14.98 17.15 0.29
C ILE A 317 13.78 16.26 0.63
N LEU A 318 12.95 15.97 -0.37
CA LEU A 318 11.92 14.92 -0.33
C LEU A 318 12.10 13.95 -1.49
N PHE A 319 11.71 12.70 -1.29
CA PHE A 319 11.54 11.72 -2.36
C PHE A 319 10.10 11.76 -2.89
N ASN A 320 9.85 11.18 -4.06
CA ASN A 320 8.50 11.13 -4.62
C ASN A 320 7.49 10.47 -3.67
N ASP A 321 7.89 9.39 -2.99
CA ASP A 321 7.02 8.69 -2.04
C ASP A 321 6.77 9.45 -0.73
N ASP A 322 7.63 10.39 -0.37
CA ASP A 322 7.37 11.25 0.78
C ASP A 322 6.21 12.23 0.51
N LEU A 323 5.97 12.60 -0.74
CA LEU A 323 4.96 13.60 -1.09
C LEU A 323 3.54 13.14 -0.75
N ASP A 324 3.15 11.96 -1.19
CA ASP A 324 1.83 11.43 -0.91
C ASP A 324 1.68 11.04 0.57
N LEU A 325 2.72 10.46 1.16
CA LEU A 325 2.76 10.09 2.56
C LEU A 325 2.55 11.30 3.48
N LEU A 326 3.35 12.36 3.30
CA LEU A 326 3.26 13.58 4.12
C LEU A 326 1.95 14.33 3.87
N ALA A 327 1.50 14.42 2.61
CA ALA A 327 0.23 15.07 2.30
C ALA A 327 -0.95 14.35 2.98
N ILE A 328 -0.98 13.02 2.95
CA ILE A 328 -1.99 12.20 3.64
C ILE A 328 -1.91 12.44 5.15
N GLU A 329 -0.71 12.33 5.73
CA GLU A 329 -0.50 12.49 7.18
C GLU A 329 -1.00 13.85 7.68
N HIS A 330 -0.64 14.94 6.99
CA HIS A 330 -1.07 16.28 7.38
C HIS A 330 -2.57 16.50 7.18
N LEU A 331 -3.16 16.01 6.10
CA LEU A 331 -4.60 16.07 5.89
C LEU A 331 -5.40 15.22 6.88
N GLN A 332 -4.84 14.13 7.39
CA GLN A 332 -5.47 13.31 8.43
C GLN A 332 -5.41 13.96 9.80
N LYS A 333 -4.23 14.47 10.19
CA LYS A 333 -3.98 15.04 11.51
C LYS A 333 -4.58 16.43 11.67
N ASN A 334 -4.66 17.22 10.59
CA ASN A 334 -5.14 18.60 10.62
C ASN A 334 -6.50 18.71 9.91
N GLU A 335 -7.56 18.74 10.70
CA GLU A 335 -8.94 18.86 10.20
C GLU A 335 -9.19 20.18 9.46
N ALA A 336 -8.66 21.28 9.97
CA ALA A 336 -8.83 22.59 9.34
C ALA A 336 -8.17 22.64 7.96
N LEU A 337 -6.97 22.04 7.83
CA LEU A 337 -6.28 21.90 6.54
C LEU A 337 -7.11 21.04 5.58
N ARG A 338 -7.63 19.91 6.05
CA ARG A 338 -8.48 19.02 5.26
C ARG A 338 -9.73 19.73 4.75
N GLN A 339 -10.46 20.43 5.63
CA GLN A 339 -11.65 21.18 5.27
C GLN A 339 -11.34 22.29 4.25
N LYS A 340 -10.24 23.05 4.44
CA LYS A 340 -9.76 24.06 3.48
C LYS A 340 -9.66 23.48 2.05
N TYR A 341 -9.07 22.29 1.90
CA TYR A 341 -8.93 21.66 0.58
C TYR A 341 -10.23 21.05 0.06
N GLN A 342 -11.08 20.50 0.92
CA GLN A 342 -12.41 20.02 0.56
C GLN A 342 -13.36 21.14 0.08
N GLU A 343 -13.21 22.34 0.62
CA GLU A 343 -13.96 23.52 0.18
C GLU A 343 -13.38 24.10 -1.12
N ARG A 344 -12.04 24.11 -1.24
CA ARG A 344 -11.33 24.61 -2.43
C ARG A 344 -11.58 23.71 -3.64
N TYR A 345 -11.47 22.39 -3.48
CA TYR A 345 -11.57 21.41 -4.55
C TYR A 345 -12.98 20.81 -4.61
N LYS A 346 -13.85 21.51 -5.32
CA LYS A 346 -15.26 21.12 -5.42
C LYS A 346 -15.50 19.91 -6.33
N TYR A 347 -14.61 19.66 -7.29
CA TYR A 347 -14.67 18.53 -8.20
C TYR A 347 -13.29 17.91 -8.37
N ILE A 348 -13.25 16.57 -8.32
CA ILE A 348 -12.02 15.80 -8.47
C ILE A 348 -12.23 14.79 -9.59
N MET A 349 -11.38 14.85 -10.60
CA MET A 349 -11.38 13.94 -11.73
C MET A 349 -10.05 13.21 -11.79
N VAL A 350 -10.07 11.89 -11.97
CA VAL A 350 -8.84 11.07 -12.01
C VAL A 350 -8.85 10.23 -13.27
N ASP A 351 -7.83 10.43 -14.10
CA ASP A 351 -7.56 9.62 -15.30
C ASP A 351 -6.67 8.42 -14.97
N GLU A 352 -6.79 7.36 -15.75
CA GLU A 352 -6.04 6.11 -15.62
C GLU A 352 -6.07 5.54 -14.19
N PHE A 353 -7.25 5.55 -13.57
CA PHE A 353 -7.42 5.19 -12.16
C PHE A 353 -7.00 3.75 -11.85
N GLN A 354 -6.93 2.85 -12.85
CA GLN A 354 -6.43 1.48 -12.69
C GLN A 354 -4.94 1.41 -12.29
N ASP A 355 -4.20 2.52 -12.45
CA ASP A 355 -2.79 2.63 -12.08
C ASP A 355 -2.59 3.30 -10.71
N THR A 356 -3.68 3.54 -9.97
CA THR A 356 -3.69 4.16 -8.64
C THR A 356 -3.44 3.10 -7.56
N ASN A 357 -2.62 3.44 -6.56
CA ASN A 357 -2.37 2.62 -5.37
C ASN A 357 -3.29 3.01 -4.19
N GLU A 358 -3.24 2.22 -3.10
CA GLU A 358 -4.09 2.45 -1.92
C GLU A 358 -3.81 3.79 -1.23
N ARG A 359 -2.55 4.26 -1.15
CA ARG A 359 -2.21 5.58 -0.61
C ARG A 359 -2.84 6.70 -1.42
N GLN A 360 -2.71 6.63 -2.74
CA GLN A 360 -3.30 7.62 -3.65
C GLN A 360 -4.82 7.65 -3.56
N ARG A 361 -5.47 6.47 -3.42
CA ARG A 361 -6.90 6.37 -3.14
C ARG A 361 -7.25 7.10 -1.83
N GLN A 362 -6.46 6.87 -0.78
CA GLN A 362 -6.67 7.50 0.53
C GLN A 362 -6.57 9.03 0.44
N LEU A 363 -5.59 9.56 -0.28
CA LEU A 363 -5.47 11.00 -0.55
C LEU A 363 -6.72 11.56 -1.25
N ILE A 364 -7.16 10.89 -2.32
CA ILE A 364 -8.35 11.29 -3.07
C ILE A 364 -9.57 11.33 -2.15
N TYR A 365 -9.75 10.32 -1.29
CA TYR A 365 -10.88 10.26 -0.34
C TYR A 365 -10.82 11.37 0.70
N LEU A 366 -9.63 11.69 1.22
CA LEU A 366 -9.46 12.84 2.15
C LEU A 366 -9.89 14.16 1.51
N LEU A 367 -9.64 14.32 0.21
CA LEU A 367 -10.04 15.52 -0.53
C LEU A 367 -11.53 15.52 -0.92
N CYS A 368 -12.13 14.34 -1.16
CA CYS A 368 -13.55 14.21 -1.51
C CYS A 368 -14.51 14.25 -0.31
N GLY A 369 -14.00 14.09 0.92
CA GLY A 369 -14.82 13.87 2.13
C GLY A 369 -14.93 12.38 2.46
N ASN A 370 -14.15 11.93 3.35
CA ASN A 370 -13.80 10.61 3.95
C ASN A 370 -14.54 9.31 3.51
N LYS A 371 -15.73 9.35 2.95
CA LYS A 371 -16.48 8.15 2.53
C LYS A 371 -17.33 8.36 1.27
N LEU A 372 -17.06 9.42 0.49
CA LEU A 372 -17.91 9.82 -0.64
C LEU A 372 -19.36 10.14 -0.20
N ASP A 373 -19.61 10.31 1.09
CA ASP A 373 -20.91 10.59 1.66
C ASP A 373 -21.26 12.10 1.53
N GLY A 374 -22.17 12.41 0.64
CA GLY A 374 -22.81 13.71 0.54
C GLY A 374 -22.11 14.76 -0.33
N LYS A 375 -20.86 14.58 -0.75
CA LYS A 375 -20.18 15.43 -1.74
C LYS A 375 -20.02 14.64 -3.04
N ASN A 376 -20.97 14.71 -3.93
CA ASN A 376 -21.01 14.00 -5.22
C ASN A 376 -20.05 14.63 -6.24
N ASN A 377 -18.78 14.59 -5.99
CA ASN A 377 -17.76 15.36 -6.70
C ASN A 377 -16.61 14.54 -7.30
N LEU A 378 -16.63 13.21 -7.15
CA LEU A 378 -15.59 12.34 -7.68
C LEU A 378 -15.96 11.76 -9.05
N PHE A 379 -15.05 11.90 -10.00
CA PHE A 379 -15.13 11.27 -11.31
C PHE A 379 -13.83 10.49 -11.56
N ILE A 380 -13.93 9.18 -11.68
CA ILE A 380 -12.78 8.34 -12.04
C ILE A 380 -12.99 7.71 -13.40
N VAL A 381 -11.94 7.63 -14.20
CA VAL A 381 -11.94 6.92 -15.47
C VAL A 381 -10.74 6.01 -15.58
N GLY A 382 -10.93 4.82 -16.12
CA GLY A 382 -9.87 3.84 -16.29
C GLY A 382 -10.28 2.63 -17.11
N ASP A 383 -9.28 1.80 -17.40
CA ASP A 383 -9.45 0.52 -18.07
C ASP A 383 -8.65 -0.57 -17.33
N VAL A 384 -9.36 -1.41 -16.61
CA VAL A 384 -8.76 -2.54 -15.85
C VAL A 384 -7.86 -3.43 -16.72
N LYS A 385 -8.16 -3.54 -18.03
CA LYS A 385 -7.38 -4.34 -18.99
C LYS A 385 -6.06 -3.68 -19.38
N GLN A 386 -5.90 -2.38 -19.14
CA GLN A 386 -4.71 -1.61 -19.50
C GLN A 386 -3.75 -1.39 -18.31
N SER A 387 -4.02 -1.94 -17.14
CA SER A 387 -3.11 -1.84 -15.99
C SER A 387 -1.81 -2.59 -16.29
N ILE A 388 -0.73 -1.83 -16.55
CA ILE A 388 0.61 -2.34 -16.83
C ILE A 388 1.62 -1.93 -15.75
N TYR A 389 1.22 -1.08 -14.79
CA TYR A 389 2.10 -0.48 -13.77
C TYR A 389 2.08 -1.22 -12.43
N ARG A 390 1.81 -2.53 -12.43
CA ARG A 390 1.86 -3.37 -11.22
C ARG A 390 3.21 -3.29 -10.50
N PHE A 391 4.30 -3.06 -11.23
CA PHE A 391 5.64 -2.86 -10.69
C PHE A 391 5.83 -1.51 -9.95
N ARG A 392 4.90 -0.56 -10.10
CA ARG A 392 4.82 0.71 -9.35
C ARG A 392 3.71 0.69 -8.29
N HIS A 393 3.44 -0.49 -7.72
CA HIS A 393 2.39 -0.70 -6.71
C HIS A 393 0.95 -0.41 -7.17
N ALA A 394 0.70 -0.25 -8.47
CA ALA A 394 -0.66 -0.17 -8.99
C ALA A 394 -1.44 -1.45 -8.66
N ASP A 395 -2.62 -1.27 -8.06
CA ASP A 395 -3.48 -2.38 -7.65
C ASP A 395 -4.88 -2.22 -8.24
N VAL A 396 -5.21 -3.08 -9.18
CA VAL A 396 -6.52 -3.12 -9.83
C VAL A 396 -7.66 -3.33 -8.82
N SER A 397 -7.38 -3.95 -7.67
CA SER A 397 -8.38 -4.13 -6.61
C SER A 397 -8.86 -2.79 -6.06
N VAL A 398 -7.99 -1.77 -6.04
CA VAL A 398 -8.30 -0.39 -5.62
C VAL A 398 -9.38 0.22 -6.52
N PHE A 399 -9.26 0.06 -7.85
CA PHE A 399 -10.28 0.54 -8.78
C PHE A 399 -11.64 -0.12 -8.55
N ASN A 400 -11.66 -1.44 -8.37
CA ASN A 400 -12.90 -2.17 -8.09
C ASN A 400 -13.53 -1.75 -6.76
N LYS A 401 -12.73 -1.56 -5.72
CA LYS A 401 -13.18 -1.08 -4.41
C LYS A 401 -13.84 0.30 -4.51
N VAL A 402 -13.20 1.26 -5.19
CA VAL A 402 -13.78 2.61 -5.39
C VAL A 402 -15.05 2.56 -6.21
N LYS A 403 -15.13 1.70 -7.22
CA LYS A 403 -16.35 1.49 -8.02
C LYS A 403 -17.50 0.95 -7.16
N GLU A 404 -17.22 0.03 -6.23
CA GLU A 404 -18.19 -0.48 -5.26
C GLU A 404 -18.63 0.63 -4.30
N ASP A 405 -17.69 1.40 -3.75
CA ASP A 405 -17.96 2.53 -2.86
C ASP A 405 -18.85 3.59 -3.55
N ILE A 406 -18.58 3.90 -4.83
CA ILE A 406 -19.40 4.81 -5.65
C ILE A 406 -20.83 4.27 -5.78
N ALA A 407 -20.99 2.98 -6.08
CA ALA A 407 -22.32 2.36 -6.22
C ALA A 407 -23.11 2.37 -4.89
N GLN A 408 -22.45 2.10 -3.78
CA GLN A 408 -23.05 2.10 -2.43
C GLN A 408 -23.49 3.51 -1.99
N ASN A 409 -22.84 4.56 -2.48
CA ASN A 409 -23.13 5.96 -2.13
C ASN A 409 -23.94 6.69 -3.23
N ALA A 410 -24.88 6.00 -3.86
CA ALA A 410 -25.78 6.54 -4.90
C ALA A 410 -25.07 7.17 -6.12
N GLY A 411 -23.82 6.78 -6.36
CA GLY A 411 -23.09 7.16 -7.56
C GLY A 411 -23.41 6.26 -8.76
N GLN A 412 -22.79 6.53 -9.91
CA GLN A 412 -23.04 5.84 -11.16
C GLN A 412 -21.79 5.15 -11.70
N ASN A 413 -21.94 3.88 -12.06
CA ASN A 413 -20.93 3.11 -12.78
C ASN A 413 -21.30 3.06 -14.27
N LEU A 414 -20.52 3.73 -15.10
CA LEU A 414 -20.75 3.87 -16.54
C LEU A 414 -19.70 3.07 -17.32
N GLY A 415 -20.03 2.70 -18.56
CA GLY A 415 -19.11 2.04 -19.48
C GLY A 415 -19.13 2.70 -20.85
N MET A 416 -17.95 2.84 -21.48
CA MET A 416 -17.80 3.23 -22.88
C MET A 416 -17.13 2.09 -23.65
N LYS A 417 -17.68 1.76 -24.79
CA LYS A 417 -17.11 0.76 -25.70
C LYS A 417 -16.16 1.39 -26.71
#